data_ed80f689c9b772becfef50ed1f300add
#
_entry.id   ed80f689c9b772becfef50ed1f300add
#
_cell.length_a   1.000
_cell.length_b   1.000
_cell.length_c   1.000
_cell.angle_alpha   90.00
_cell.angle_beta   90.00
_cell.angle_gamma   90.00
#
_symmetry.space_group_name_H-M   'P 1'
#
loop_
_entity.id
_entity.type
_entity.pdbx_description
1 polymer ?
#
loop_
_entity_poly.entity_id
_entity_poly.type
_entity_poly.pdbx_seq_one_letter_code
_entity_poly.pdbx_strand_id
1 'polypeptide(L)'
;EAAAEAGATSAFYTVLRLPWELNAVFQQWLELHYPQRAARVMARVREMRGGRDYDADFSTRMKGSGVWAQLLGQRFEKTCARLGLNRDRMPLERGLFRPAALSAQQSLF
;
A
#
# COMPACT_ATOMS: atom_id res chain seq x y z
N GLU A 1 4.67 -13.09 9.29
CA GLU A 1 4.72 -14.12 10.35
C GLU A 1 4.67 -13.44 11.71
N ALA A 2 5.67 -12.67 12.13
CA ALA A 2 5.69 -12.01 13.45
C ALA A 2 4.41 -11.24 13.81
N ALA A 3 3.79 -10.55 12.86
CA ALA A 3 2.52 -9.87 13.10
C ALA A 3 1.37 -10.84 13.41
N ALA A 4 1.30 -11.97 12.70
CA ALA A 4 0.28 -13.00 12.96
C ALA A 4 0.52 -13.68 14.33
N GLU A 5 1.76 -13.96 14.68
CA GLU A 5 2.14 -14.47 16.00
C GLU A 5 1.78 -13.50 17.13
N ALA A 6 1.87 -12.20 16.86
CA ALA A 6 1.44 -11.15 17.79
C ALA A 6 -0.09 -10.90 17.80
N GLY A 7 -0.88 -11.71 17.07
CA GLY A 7 -2.34 -11.66 17.09
C GLY A 7 -2.98 -10.79 15.99
N ALA A 8 -2.23 -10.38 14.97
CA ALA A 8 -2.83 -9.70 13.82
C ALA A 8 -3.79 -10.61 13.07
N THR A 9 -4.99 -10.13 12.77
CA THR A 9 -6.03 -10.85 12.03
C THR A 9 -6.17 -10.38 10.59
N SER A 10 -5.66 -9.19 10.28
CA SER A 10 -5.72 -8.61 8.94
C SER A 10 -4.40 -7.96 8.56
N ALA A 11 -4.12 -7.95 7.27
CA ALA A 11 -2.95 -7.30 6.69
C ALA A 11 -3.25 -6.73 5.32
N PHE A 12 -2.56 -5.67 4.96
CA PHE A 12 -2.56 -5.13 3.60
C PHE A 12 -1.14 -4.66 3.25
N TYR A 13 -0.87 -4.46 1.98
CA TYR A 13 0.39 -3.89 1.53
C TYR A 13 0.17 -2.80 0.48
N THR A 14 1.14 -1.95 0.37
CA THR A 14 1.21 -0.94 -0.68
C THR A 14 2.59 -1.00 -1.30
N VAL A 15 2.65 -0.98 -2.62
CA VAL A 15 3.92 -0.84 -3.34
C VAL A 15 4.51 0.53 -3.03
N LEU A 16 5.82 0.56 -2.76
CA LEU A 16 6.55 1.77 -2.39
C LEU A 16 6.17 2.95 -3.29
N ARG A 17 5.84 4.06 -2.66
CA ARG A 17 5.48 5.32 -3.32
C ARG A 17 6.52 6.38 -2.98
N LEU A 18 7.03 7.04 -4.00
CA LEU A 18 8.09 8.04 -3.89
C LEU A 18 7.65 9.39 -4.47
N PRO A 19 6.58 10.01 -3.93
CA PRO A 19 6.16 11.32 -4.39
C PRO A 19 7.18 12.40 -4.00
N TRP A 20 7.45 13.30 -4.93
CA TRP A 20 8.20 14.54 -4.74
C TRP A 20 9.56 14.31 -4.05
N GLU A 21 9.79 14.97 -2.91
CA GLU A 21 11.06 14.92 -2.17
C GLU A 21 11.44 13.52 -1.70
N LEU A 22 10.46 12.65 -1.46
CA LEU A 22 10.71 11.28 -1.00
C LEU A 22 11.53 10.48 -2.00
N ASN A 23 11.46 10.81 -3.29
CA ASN A 23 12.26 10.14 -4.31
C ASN A 23 13.77 10.36 -4.08
N ALA A 24 14.17 11.61 -3.98
CA ALA A 24 15.58 11.96 -3.75
C ALA A 24 16.09 11.41 -2.40
N VAL A 25 15.33 11.58 -1.33
CA VAL A 25 15.67 11.09 0.01
C VAL A 25 15.84 9.57 0.03
N PHE A 26 14.94 8.83 -0.62
CA PHE A 26 15.01 7.37 -0.67
C PHE A 26 16.22 6.89 -1.46
N GLN A 27 16.54 7.52 -2.59
CA GLN A 27 17.72 7.17 -3.38
C GLN A 27 19.01 7.45 -2.61
N GLN A 28 19.13 8.60 -1.96
CA GLN A 28 20.28 8.93 -1.10
C GLN A 28 20.42 7.91 0.05
N TRP A 29 19.31 7.54 0.67
CA TRP A 29 19.32 6.52 1.72
C TRP A 29 19.79 5.15 1.20
N LEU A 30 19.33 4.75 0.01
CA LEU A 30 19.79 3.51 -0.63
C LEU A 30 21.27 3.53 -0.94
N GLU A 31 21.78 4.63 -1.47
CA GLU A 31 23.20 4.78 -1.78
C GLU A 31 24.07 4.73 -0.51
N LEU A 32 23.59 5.32 0.58
CA LEU A 32 24.31 5.32 1.85
C LEU A 32 24.33 3.95 2.52
N HIS A 33 23.19 3.26 2.55
CA HIS A 33 23.05 2.02 3.34
C HIS A 33 23.17 0.73 2.51
N TYR A 34 22.83 0.79 1.21
CA TYR A 34 22.81 -0.37 0.32
C TYR A 34 23.36 -0.04 -1.08
N PRO A 35 24.57 0.52 -1.20
CA PRO A 35 25.10 1.01 -2.48
C PRO A 35 25.09 -0.05 -3.56
N GLN A 36 25.44 -1.31 -3.24
CA GLN A 36 25.45 -2.42 -4.18
C GLN A 36 24.08 -2.86 -4.69
N ARG A 37 23.00 -2.43 -4.01
CA ARG A 37 21.62 -2.81 -4.32
C ARG A 37 20.78 -1.63 -4.82
N ALA A 38 21.24 -0.41 -4.64
CA ALA A 38 20.49 0.82 -4.94
C ALA A 38 19.94 0.82 -6.37
N ALA A 39 20.80 0.61 -7.35
CA ALA A 39 20.40 0.57 -8.76
C ALA A 39 19.35 -0.53 -9.04
N ARG A 40 19.51 -1.71 -8.46
CA ARG A 40 18.56 -2.81 -8.62
C ARG A 40 17.21 -2.51 -7.99
N VAL A 41 17.19 -1.92 -6.80
CA VAL A 41 15.94 -1.54 -6.12
C VAL A 41 15.20 -0.51 -6.95
N MET A 42 15.87 0.55 -7.41
CA MET A 42 15.25 1.58 -8.23
C MET A 42 14.78 1.05 -9.58
N ALA A 43 15.51 0.13 -10.21
CA ALA A 43 15.06 -0.53 -11.43
C ALA A 43 13.73 -1.28 -11.22
N ARG A 44 13.57 -1.98 -10.10
CA ARG A 44 12.30 -2.65 -9.75
C ARG A 44 11.16 -1.68 -9.46
N VAL A 45 11.47 -0.58 -8.76
CA VAL A 45 10.47 0.48 -8.53
C VAL A 45 9.97 1.03 -9.87
N ARG A 46 10.88 1.37 -10.78
CA ARG A 46 10.53 1.89 -12.11
C ARG A 46 9.73 0.89 -12.94
N GLU A 47 10.11 -0.37 -12.91
CA GLU A 47 9.38 -1.43 -13.62
C GLU A 47 7.92 -1.53 -13.16
N MET A 48 7.67 -1.41 -11.86
CA MET A 48 6.32 -1.41 -11.30
C MET A 48 5.57 -0.08 -11.47
N ARG A 49 6.22 0.96 -11.97
CA ARG A 49 5.69 2.33 -12.14
C ARG A 49 5.71 2.80 -13.61
N GLY A 50 5.71 1.86 -14.56
CA GLY A 50 5.70 2.21 -15.98
C GLY A 50 6.95 2.96 -16.43
N GLY A 51 8.12 2.63 -15.87
CA GLY A 51 9.41 3.24 -16.19
C GLY A 51 9.73 4.52 -15.40
N ARG A 52 8.90 4.92 -14.47
CA ARG A 52 9.06 6.15 -13.65
C ARG A 52 9.40 5.80 -12.21
N ASP A 53 10.00 6.74 -11.49
CA ASP A 53 10.25 6.58 -10.06
C ASP A 53 8.95 6.66 -9.24
N TYR A 54 7.96 7.40 -9.75
CA TYR A 54 6.65 7.56 -9.13
C TYR A 54 5.54 7.65 -10.20
N ASP A 55 4.40 7.06 -9.88
CA ASP A 55 3.16 7.17 -10.65
C ASP A 55 2.03 7.63 -9.74
N ALA A 56 1.36 8.72 -10.12
CA ALA A 56 0.27 9.31 -9.36
C ALA A 56 -1.11 8.71 -9.70
N ASP A 57 -1.21 7.89 -10.75
CA ASP A 57 -2.47 7.30 -11.21
C ASP A 57 -3.19 6.53 -10.11
N PHE A 58 -4.46 6.87 -9.88
CA PHE A 58 -5.26 6.29 -8.80
C PHE A 58 -5.46 4.78 -8.93
N SER A 59 -5.47 4.25 -10.14
CA SER A 59 -5.69 2.82 -10.40
C SER A 59 -4.46 1.98 -10.06
N THR A 60 -3.26 2.52 -10.28
CA THR A 60 -2.00 1.79 -10.18
C THR A 60 -1.12 2.21 -9.00
N ARG A 61 -1.31 3.43 -8.46
CA ARG A 61 -0.41 4.01 -7.44
C ARG A 61 -0.21 3.16 -6.18
N MET A 62 -1.20 2.35 -5.80
CA MET A 62 -1.13 1.54 -4.58
C MET A 62 -0.56 0.15 -4.84
N LYS A 63 -0.89 -0.43 -5.98
CA LYS A 63 -0.54 -1.82 -6.32
C LYS A 63 0.65 -1.94 -7.27
N GLY A 64 0.92 -0.89 -8.05
CA GLY A 64 1.86 -0.94 -9.15
C GLY A 64 1.30 -1.73 -10.34
N SER A 65 2.13 -1.92 -11.36
CA SER A 65 1.80 -2.67 -12.57
C SER A 65 2.96 -3.58 -12.97
N GLY A 66 2.72 -4.47 -13.95
CA GLY A 66 3.74 -5.37 -14.47
C GLY A 66 4.01 -6.62 -13.63
N VAL A 67 4.95 -7.41 -14.10
CA VAL A 67 5.24 -8.76 -13.55
C VAL A 67 5.64 -8.73 -12.09
N TRP A 68 6.48 -7.78 -11.69
CA TRP A 68 6.95 -7.69 -10.31
C TRP A 68 5.84 -7.31 -9.33
N ALA A 69 4.95 -6.40 -9.73
CA ALA A 69 3.80 -6.05 -8.92
C ALA A 69 2.86 -7.25 -8.74
N GLN A 70 2.64 -8.02 -9.80
CA GLN A 70 1.85 -9.25 -9.73
C GLN A 70 2.49 -10.31 -8.83
N LEU A 71 3.79 -10.54 -8.94
CA LEU A 71 4.52 -11.48 -8.08
C LEU A 71 4.45 -11.09 -6.60
N LEU A 72 4.60 -9.81 -6.29
CA LEU A 72 4.44 -9.28 -4.93
C LEU A 72 3.02 -9.54 -4.40
N GLY A 73 2.00 -9.23 -5.21
CA GLY A 73 0.60 -9.48 -4.87
C GLY A 73 0.34 -10.95 -4.58
N GLN A 74 0.71 -11.84 -5.48
CA GLN A 74 0.54 -13.28 -5.30
C GLN A 74 1.27 -13.82 -4.06
N ARG A 75 2.49 -13.36 -3.84
CA ARG A 75 3.26 -13.75 -2.64
C ARG A 75 2.58 -13.29 -1.37
N PHE A 76 2.07 -12.06 -1.34
CA PHE A 76 1.32 -11.51 -0.22
C PHE A 76 0.04 -12.31 0.04
N GLU A 77 -0.78 -12.54 -0.98
CA GLU A 77 -2.03 -13.29 -0.87
C GLU A 77 -1.81 -14.71 -0.37
N LYS A 78 -0.83 -15.44 -0.95
CA LYS A 78 -0.48 -16.79 -0.49
C LYS A 78 -0.01 -16.80 0.97
N THR A 79 0.75 -15.78 1.37
CA THR A 79 1.23 -15.68 2.76
C THR A 79 0.08 -15.36 3.71
N CYS A 80 -0.83 -14.46 3.35
CA CYS A 80 -2.02 -14.17 4.14
C CYS A 80 -2.90 -15.42 4.30
N ALA A 81 -3.14 -16.15 3.22
CA ALA A 81 -3.92 -17.39 3.26
C ALA A 81 -3.27 -18.43 4.19
N ARG A 82 -1.95 -18.62 4.09
CA ARG A 82 -1.21 -19.56 4.95
C ARG A 82 -1.27 -19.19 6.43
N LEU A 83 -1.20 -17.90 6.74
CA LEU A 83 -1.22 -17.39 8.12
C LEU A 83 -2.63 -17.13 8.65
N GLY A 84 -3.67 -17.36 7.86
CA GLY A 84 -5.04 -17.14 8.27
C GLY A 84 -5.45 -15.66 8.37
N LEU A 85 -4.66 -14.76 7.79
CA LEU A 85 -4.99 -13.34 7.76
C LEU A 85 -6.10 -13.04 6.73
N ASN A 86 -6.88 -12.01 7.00
CA ASN A 86 -7.95 -11.52 6.12
C ASN A 86 -9.10 -12.52 5.88
N ARG A 87 -9.26 -13.55 6.71
CA ARG A 87 -10.34 -14.53 6.59
C ARG A 87 -11.69 -13.90 6.91
N ASP A 88 -11.75 -13.21 8.02
CA ASP A 88 -12.98 -12.60 8.52
C ASP A 88 -12.88 -11.08 8.36
N ARG A 89 -13.66 -10.54 7.43
CA ARG A 89 -13.88 -9.09 7.40
C ARG A 89 -14.90 -8.77 8.48
N MET A 90 -14.44 -8.17 9.56
CA MET A 90 -15.35 -7.65 10.56
C MET A 90 -16.22 -6.57 9.89
N PRO A 91 -17.54 -6.77 9.80
CA PRO A 91 -18.41 -5.73 9.25
C PRO A 91 -18.29 -4.47 10.11
N LEU A 92 -18.19 -3.32 9.46
CA LEU A 92 -18.24 -2.06 10.19
C LEU A 92 -19.59 -1.92 10.88
N GLU A 93 -19.58 -1.66 12.19
CA GLU A 93 -20.79 -1.34 12.93
C GLU A 93 -21.34 0.02 12.44
N ARG A 94 -22.48 -0.04 11.76
CA ARG A 94 -23.13 1.15 11.22
C ARG A 94 -24.32 1.61 12.04
N GLY A 95 -24.78 0.81 12.98
CA GLY A 95 -25.96 1.09 13.80
C GLY A 95 -25.80 2.30 14.71
N LEU A 96 -24.55 2.66 15.04
CA LEU A 96 -24.23 3.83 15.84
C LEU A 96 -24.13 5.13 15.02
N PHE A 97 -24.01 5.00 13.69
CA PHE A 97 -23.96 6.18 12.83
C PHE A 97 -25.33 6.86 12.77
N ARG A 98 -25.41 8.04 13.35
CA ARG A 98 -26.58 8.92 13.25
C ARG A 98 -26.19 10.09 12.34
N PRO A 99 -26.59 10.09 11.06
CA PRO A 99 -26.40 11.28 10.22
C PRO A 99 -27.10 12.45 10.92
N ALA A 100 -26.49 13.62 10.92
CA ALA A 100 -27.19 14.84 11.34
C ALA A 100 -28.54 14.88 10.62
N ALA A 101 -29.62 15.00 11.37
CA ALA A 101 -30.95 14.99 10.78
C ALA A 101 -30.97 16.02 9.67
N LEU A 102 -31.34 15.60 8.46
CA LEU A 102 -31.42 16.50 7.29
C LEU A 102 -32.26 17.74 7.54
N SER A 103 -33.21 17.63 8.51
CA SER A 103 -34.03 18.74 9.01
C SER A 103 -33.27 19.78 9.84
N ALA A 104 -32.06 19.44 10.33
CA ALA A 104 -31.23 20.36 11.13
C ALA A 104 -30.15 21.04 10.30
N GLN A 105 -30.02 20.71 9.02
CA GLN A 105 -29.10 21.41 8.14
C GLN A 105 -29.69 22.77 7.81
N GLN A 106 -29.19 23.82 8.46
CA GLN A 106 -29.49 25.17 8.06
C GLN A 106 -28.96 25.40 6.65
N SER A 107 -29.82 25.92 5.76
CA SER A 107 -29.39 26.38 4.46
C SER A 107 -28.34 27.48 4.66
N LEU A 108 -27.16 27.29 4.06
CA LEU A 108 -26.11 28.29 4.05
C LEU A 108 -26.35 29.42 3.03
N PHE A 109 -27.47 29.35 2.34
CA PHE A 109 -27.87 30.32 1.31
C PHE A 109 -29.34 30.75 1.52
#